data_e4c6eb7946696397e9ceec8069dd9f6b
#
_entry.id   e4c6eb7946696397e9ceec8069dd9f6b
#
_cell.length_a   1.000
_cell.length_b   1.000
_cell.length_c   1.000
_cell.angle_alpha   90.00
_cell.angle_beta   90.00
_cell.angle_gamma   90.00
#
_symmetry.space_group_name_H-M   'P 1'
#
loop_
_entity.id
_entity.type
_entity.pdbx_description
1 polymer ?
#
loop_
_entity_poly.entity_id
_entity_poly.type
_entity_poly.pdbx_seq_one_letter_code
_entity_poly.pdbx_strand_id
1 'polypeptide(L)'
;MPPQRHVPSAPSGPPAGSRRVVRRLLTLVAAVAVGAGMVAAPAHAAPSVDEIDAQIDKQWEKLEPTIEDYNKVRSQLKVNKKKSADLQKKMVPLELASTLAMNKVGDIAARYYMRGPSQEMGALLVSTKPGTLAEQLVMLDRVADDQRRQIASVLAARDKYNAQKQKLDRLIATEQQQEAKLASQKKQIDAEIKRLTGMLPVTSIRPAGCPKIDGVVSSAARTAIKTACAQVGDPYVWGATGPNSFDCSGLTQYAYKAAGISLTHFTGAQWNEGRKVSRSEARPGDLVFFGSDLHHVGLYLGNGVMVHAPRTGKPVQVSSISTQPLAGFVRVG
;
A
#
# COMPACT_ATOMS: atom_id res chain seq x y z
N MET A 1 39.16 29.16 41.77
CA MET A 1 39.59 27.77 41.60
C MET A 1 38.39 27.00 41.01
N PRO A 2 38.42 26.61 39.73
CA PRO A 2 37.35 25.78 39.16
C PRO A 2 37.71 24.30 39.35
N PRO A 3 36.71 23.38 39.41
CA PRO A 3 36.95 21.96 39.62
C PRO A 3 37.40 21.26 38.35
N GLN A 4 38.36 20.38 38.52
CA GLN A 4 38.96 19.57 37.45
C GLN A 4 37.97 18.52 36.93
N ARG A 5 37.85 18.38 35.61
CA ARG A 5 37.13 17.31 34.93
C ARG A 5 37.92 16.01 34.95
N HIS A 6 37.35 14.97 35.48
CA HIS A 6 37.82 13.61 35.33
C HIS A 6 37.50 13.11 33.91
N VAL A 7 38.53 12.67 33.20
CA VAL A 7 38.44 11.93 31.94
C VAL A 7 38.49 10.42 32.29
N PRO A 8 37.51 9.61 31.91
CA PRO A 8 37.61 8.16 32.05
C PRO A 8 38.44 7.58 30.93
N SER A 9 39.38 6.73 31.30
CA SER A 9 40.33 5.95 30.48
C SER A 9 39.58 4.97 29.58
N ALA A 10 40.05 4.80 28.35
CA ALA A 10 39.61 3.80 27.38
C ALA A 10 39.92 2.35 27.84
N PRO A 11 39.06 1.39 27.52
CA PRO A 11 39.35 -0.01 27.73
C PRO A 11 40.28 -0.58 26.63
N SER A 12 41.27 -1.29 27.08
CA SER A 12 42.25 -2.09 26.38
C SER A 12 41.63 -3.11 25.42
N GLY A 13 42.22 -3.25 24.23
CA GLY A 13 41.87 -4.22 23.19
C GLY A 13 42.13 -5.70 23.57
N PRO A 14 41.49 -6.60 22.84
CA PRO A 14 41.65 -8.05 23.10
C PRO A 14 42.96 -8.61 22.53
N PRO A 15 43.43 -9.77 23.10
CA PRO A 15 44.72 -10.35 22.77
C PRO A 15 44.75 -11.08 21.42
N ALA A 16 45.85 -10.96 20.74
CA ALA A 16 46.24 -11.77 19.60
C ALA A 16 46.46 -13.23 19.98
N GLY A 17 45.92 -14.14 19.19
CA GLY A 17 46.34 -15.55 19.31
C GLY A 17 45.41 -16.55 18.66
N SER A 18 45.61 -16.89 17.39
CA SER A 18 46.07 -18.25 17.02
C SER A 18 46.16 -18.39 15.50
N ARG A 19 47.36 -18.35 15.03
CA ARG A 19 47.78 -18.94 13.73
C ARG A 19 47.77 -20.46 13.87
N ARG A 20 47.20 -21.14 12.88
CA ARG A 20 47.47 -22.53 12.41
C ARG A 20 46.19 -23.01 11.72
N VAL A 21 46.16 -23.59 10.51
CA VAL A 21 47.08 -24.45 9.79
C VAL A 21 46.68 -24.39 8.32
N VAL A 22 47.61 -23.94 7.47
CA VAL A 22 47.55 -24.18 6.02
C VAL A 22 47.99 -25.59 5.77
N ARG A 23 47.09 -26.52 5.49
CA ARG A 23 47.42 -27.82 4.93
C ARG A 23 47.46 -27.73 3.41
N ARG A 24 48.66 -27.66 2.89
CA ARG A 24 48.99 -27.98 1.50
C ARG A 24 48.74 -29.49 1.29
N LEU A 25 47.76 -29.81 0.44
CA LEU A 25 47.67 -31.13 -0.17
C LEU A 25 48.22 -31.01 -1.60
N LEU A 26 49.47 -31.42 -1.75
CA LEU A 26 50.05 -31.81 -3.02
C LEU A 26 49.38 -33.13 -3.42
N THR A 27 48.62 -33.15 -4.50
CA THR A 27 48.17 -34.37 -5.16
C THR A 27 48.89 -34.56 -6.47
N LEU A 28 49.54 -35.69 -6.55
CA LEU A 28 50.22 -36.28 -7.70
C LEU A 28 49.43 -36.09 -9.01
N VAL A 29 50.13 -35.61 -10.02
CA VAL A 29 49.75 -35.75 -11.43
C VAL A 29 50.16 -37.17 -11.86
N ALA A 30 49.19 -38.06 -11.93
CA ALA A 30 49.33 -39.29 -12.68
C ALA A 30 48.87 -39.05 -14.11
N ALA A 31 49.80 -38.92 -15.05
CA ALA A 31 49.50 -38.87 -16.45
C ALA A 31 49.09 -40.29 -16.92
N VAL A 32 47.81 -40.50 -17.11
CA VAL A 32 47.30 -41.62 -17.88
C VAL A 32 46.90 -41.10 -19.26
N ALA A 33 47.73 -41.33 -20.21
CA ALA A 33 47.39 -41.19 -21.63
C ALA A 33 46.39 -42.29 -21.98
N VAL A 34 45.14 -41.96 -22.09
CA VAL A 34 44.08 -42.80 -22.68
C VAL A 34 43.51 -42.07 -23.88
N GLY A 35 43.46 -42.82 -24.98
CA GLY A 35 43.17 -42.39 -26.33
C GLY A 35 41.99 -41.44 -26.52
N ALA A 36 42.20 -40.56 -27.49
CA ALA A 36 41.25 -39.58 -27.96
C ALA A 36 40.00 -40.23 -28.60
N GLY A 37 39.02 -40.50 -27.78
CA GLY A 37 37.64 -40.50 -28.24
C GLY A 37 37.08 -39.12 -27.97
N MET A 38 37.09 -38.23 -28.98
CA MET A 38 36.29 -37.00 -28.93
C MET A 38 34.81 -37.42 -28.90
N VAL A 39 34.27 -37.61 -27.70
CA VAL A 39 32.80 -37.49 -27.52
C VAL A 39 32.50 -36.00 -27.69
N ALA A 40 32.10 -35.64 -28.90
CA ALA A 40 31.52 -34.30 -29.11
C ALA A 40 30.40 -34.13 -28.09
N ALA A 41 30.62 -33.29 -27.07
CA ALA A 41 29.52 -32.84 -26.23
C ALA A 41 28.44 -32.30 -27.14
N PRO A 42 27.15 -32.68 -26.97
CA PRO A 42 26.10 -32.14 -27.82
C PRO A 42 26.18 -30.63 -27.70
N ALA A 43 26.47 -29.97 -28.81
CA ALA A 43 26.39 -28.54 -28.91
C ALA A 43 24.94 -28.20 -28.58
N HIS A 44 24.69 -27.73 -27.35
CA HIS A 44 23.39 -27.18 -27.03
C HIS A 44 23.21 -25.97 -27.92
N ALA A 45 22.31 -26.09 -28.90
CA ALA A 45 21.93 -24.96 -29.73
C ALA A 45 21.53 -23.82 -28.80
N ALA A 46 21.98 -22.60 -29.09
CA ALA A 46 21.54 -21.45 -28.32
C ALA A 46 19.99 -21.41 -28.36
N PRO A 47 19.33 -21.10 -27.21
CA PRO A 47 17.88 -21.13 -27.17
C PRO A 47 17.30 -20.18 -28.22
N SER A 48 16.25 -20.61 -28.90
CA SER A 48 15.54 -19.80 -29.90
C SER A 48 14.91 -18.56 -29.22
N VAL A 49 14.59 -17.55 -30.02
CA VAL A 49 13.89 -16.34 -29.54
C VAL A 49 12.57 -16.71 -28.83
N ASP A 50 11.84 -17.66 -29.39
CA ASP A 50 10.55 -18.12 -28.83
C ASP A 50 10.75 -18.85 -27.48
N GLU A 51 11.83 -19.63 -27.33
CA GLU A 51 12.16 -20.28 -26.06
C GLU A 51 12.55 -19.25 -24.99
N ILE A 52 13.31 -18.22 -25.36
CA ILE A 52 13.66 -17.10 -24.45
C ILE A 52 12.40 -16.35 -24.05
N ASP A 53 11.51 -16.04 -24.99
CA ASP A 53 10.26 -15.33 -24.72
C ASP A 53 9.34 -16.14 -23.79
N ALA A 54 9.22 -17.45 -24.01
CA ALA A 54 8.48 -18.35 -23.11
C ALA A 54 9.09 -18.46 -21.71
N GLN A 55 10.43 -18.44 -21.59
CA GLN A 55 11.09 -18.39 -20.29
C GLN A 55 10.80 -17.07 -19.55
N ILE A 56 10.80 -15.95 -20.28
CA ILE A 56 10.47 -14.64 -19.72
C ILE A 56 9.01 -14.61 -19.26
N ASP A 57 8.07 -15.11 -20.07
CA ASP A 57 6.65 -15.20 -19.71
C ASP A 57 6.49 -15.98 -18.37
N LYS A 58 7.14 -17.13 -18.23
CA LYS A 58 7.10 -17.94 -17.00
C LYS A 58 7.70 -17.25 -15.77
N GLN A 59 8.75 -16.44 -15.95
CA GLN A 59 9.32 -15.66 -14.83
C GLN A 59 8.44 -14.45 -14.53
N TRP A 60 7.81 -13.87 -15.54
CA TRP A 60 6.90 -12.77 -15.38
C TRP A 60 5.65 -13.17 -14.58
N GLU A 61 5.06 -14.32 -14.86
CA GLU A 61 3.95 -14.87 -14.05
C GLU A 61 4.26 -14.93 -12.55
N LYS A 62 5.55 -15.15 -12.18
CA LYS A 62 5.97 -15.13 -10.77
C LYS A 62 6.16 -13.71 -10.21
N LEU A 63 6.43 -12.74 -11.07
CA LEU A 63 6.67 -11.36 -10.68
C LEU A 63 5.35 -10.58 -10.55
N GLU A 64 4.37 -10.87 -11.39
CA GLU A 64 3.07 -10.16 -11.42
C GLU A 64 2.38 -10.10 -10.05
N PRO A 65 2.31 -11.18 -9.23
CA PRO A 65 1.74 -11.11 -7.89
C PRO A 65 2.44 -10.09 -6.98
N THR A 66 3.75 -9.92 -7.14
CA THR A 66 4.52 -8.92 -6.39
C THR A 66 4.20 -7.51 -6.84
N ILE A 67 4.03 -7.30 -8.16
CA ILE A 67 3.61 -6.03 -8.75
C ILE A 67 2.20 -5.67 -8.25
N GLU A 68 1.29 -6.63 -8.23
CA GLU A 68 -0.07 -6.39 -7.76
C GLU A 68 -0.14 -6.17 -6.24
N ASP A 69 0.69 -6.84 -5.42
CA ASP A 69 0.79 -6.51 -3.99
C ASP A 69 1.35 -5.08 -3.78
N TYR A 70 2.31 -4.66 -4.61
CA TYR A 70 2.76 -3.27 -4.62
C TYR A 70 1.62 -2.30 -4.94
N ASN A 71 0.86 -2.53 -6.01
CA ASN A 71 -0.28 -1.70 -6.41
C ASN A 71 -1.35 -1.65 -5.30
N LYS A 72 -1.63 -2.78 -4.66
CA LYS A 72 -2.52 -2.89 -3.49
C LYS A 72 -2.06 -2.00 -2.34
N VAL A 73 -0.81 -2.17 -1.91
CA VAL A 73 -0.24 -1.38 -0.79
C VAL A 73 -0.22 0.11 -1.13
N ARG A 74 0.13 0.47 -2.37
CA ARG A 74 0.11 1.85 -2.85
C ARG A 74 -1.30 2.46 -2.81
N SER A 75 -2.31 1.70 -3.23
CA SER A 75 -3.71 2.13 -3.16
C SER A 75 -4.17 2.32 -1.71
N GLN A 76 -3.85 1.38 -0.82
CA GLN A 76 -4.15 1.48 0.62
C GLN A 76 -3.46 2.69 1.26
N LEU A 77 -2.19 2.93 0.94
CA LEU A 77 -1.45 4.08 1.44
C LEU A 77 -2.12 5.41 1.04
N LYS A 78 -2.59 5.52 -0.22
CA LYS A 78 -3.34 6.71 -0.67
C LYS A 78 -4.60 6.94 0.15
N VAL A 79 -5.36 5.90 0.44
CA VAL A 79 -6.56 5.96 1.29
C VAL A 79 -6.21 6.34 2.72
N ASN A 80 -5.15 5.76 3.28
CA ASN A 80 -4.72 6.03 4.65
C ASN A 80 -4.24 7.48 4.79
N LYS A 81 -3.43 7.99 3.87
CA LYS A 81 -3.01 9.40 3.85
C LYS A 81 -4.17 10.39 3.81
N LYS A 82 -5.24 10.05 3.08
CA LYS A 82 -6.46 10.87 3.11
C LYS A 82 -7.13 10.82 4.48
N LYS A 83 -7.25 9.62 5.08
CA LYS A 83 -7.84 9.46 6.41
C LYS A 83 -7.03 10.17 7.50
N SER A 84 -5.70 10.12 7.44
CA SER A 84 -4.84 10.83 8.42
C SER A 84 -4.97 12.34 8.29
N ALA A 85 -4.99 12.87 7.07
CA ALA A 85 -5.22 14.29 6.82
C ALA A 85 -6.60 14.76 7.33
N ASP A 86 -7.65 13.97 7.12
CA ASP A 86 -8.99 14.27 7.64
C ASP A 86 -9.05 14.20 9.18
N LEU A 87 -8.34 13.24 9.78
CA LEU A 87 -8.21 13.16 11.23
C LEU A 87 -7.42 14.33 11.81
N GLN A 88 -6.32 14.74 11.19
CA GLN A 88 -5.54 15.92 11.61
C GLN A 88 -6.40 17.17 11.64
N LYS A 89 -7.22 17.42 10.61
CA LYS A 89 -8.16 18.56 10.61
C LYS A 89 -9.15 18.51 11.78
N LYS A 90 -9.63 17.32 12.16
CA LYS A 90 -10.53 17.12 13.29
C LYS A 90 -9.85 17.23 14.64
N MET A 91 -8.53 17.06 14.70
CA MET A 91 -7.75 17.18 15.94
C MET A 91 -7.64 18.62 16.42
N VAL A 92 -7.51 19.60 15.52
CA VAL A 92 -7.34 21.03 15.89
C VAL A 92 -8.42 21.53 16.84
N PRO A 93 -9.73 21.41 16.55
CA PRO A 93 -10.77 21.86 17.49
C PRO A 93 -10.83 21.04 18.78
N LEU A 94 -10.47 19.75 18.73
CA LEU A 94 -10.42 18.91 19.92
C LEU A 94 -9.26 19.29 20.85
N GLU A 95 -8.10 19.62 20.29
CA GLU A 95 -6.94 20.11 21.02
C GLU A 95 -7.26 21.44 21.75
N LEU A 96 -7.88 22.38 21.01
CA LEU A 96 -8.33 23.63 21.59
C LEU A 96 -9.34 23.39 22.71
N ALA A 97 -10.35 22.54 22.49
CA ALA A 97 -11.34 22.20 23.52
C ALA A 97 -10.71 21.57 24.76
N SER A 98 -9.74 20.64 24.56
CA SER A 98 -9.00 20.01 25.66
C SER A 98 -8.17 21.04 26.44
N THR A 99 -7.47 21.95 25.75
CA THR A 99 -6.66 23.00 26.36
C THR A 99 -7.52 23.96 27.18
N LEU A 100 -8.64 24.45 26.62
CA LEU A 100 -9.57 25.33 27.30
C LEU A 100 -10.18 24.65 28.54
N ALA A 101 -10.50 23.37 28.44
CA ALA A 101 -11.00 22.59 29.56
C ALA A 101 -9.95 22.43 30.67
N MET A 102 -8.69 22.16 30.32
CA MET A 102 -7.60 22.06 31.29
C MET A 102 -7.31 23.39 32.00
N ASN A 103 -7.39 24.52 31.28
CA ASN A 103 -7.24 25.84 31.88
C ASN A 103 -8.31 26.11 32.95
N LYS A 104 -9.56 25.68 32.74
CA LYS A 104 -10.61 25.77 33.75
C LYS A 104 -10.29 25.00 35.02
N VAL A 105 -9.67 23.81 34.90
CA VAL A 105 -9.21 23.04 36.08
C VAL A 105 -8.08 23.78 36.79
N GLY A 106 -7.15 24.38 36.06
CA GLY A 106 -6.08 25.22 36.61
C GLY A 106 -6.65 26.40 37.39
N ASP A 107 -7.66 27.09 36.88
CA ASP A 107 -8.33 28.21 37.57
C ASP A 107 -9.07 27.75 38.84
N ILE A 108 -9.71 26.60 38.84
CA ILE A 108 -10.35 26.00 40.01
C ILE A 108 -9.29 25.65 41.07
N ALA A 109 -8.22 24.99 40.65
CA ALA A 109 -7.11 24.60 41.53
C ALA A 109 -6.41 25.83 42.15
N ALA A 110 -6.16 26.87 41.35
CA ALA A 110 -5.55 28.11 41.81
C ALA A 110 -6.44 28.85 42.85
N ARG A 111 -7.75 28.93 42.60
CA ARG A 111 -8.71 29.49 43.54
C ARG A 111 -8.73 28.71 44.86
N TYR A 112 -8.78 27.38 44.77
CA TYR A 112 -8.74 26.52 45.94
C TYR A 112 -7.45 26.66 46.75
N TYR A 113 -6.30 26.75 46.06
CA TYR A 113 -5.00 26.95 46.70
C TYR A 113 -4.87 28.33 47.39
N MET A 114 -5.31 29.40 46.70
CA MET A 114 -5.19 30.78 47.23
C MET A 114 -6.17 31.11 48.32
N ARG A 115 -7.40 30.58 48.28
CA ARG A 115 -8.48 30.90 49.22
C ARG A 115 -8.65 29.87 50.34
N GLY A 116 -8.08 28.67 50.16
CA GLY A 116 -8.27 27.54 51.09
C GLY A 116 -9.72 27.03 51.14
N PRO A 117 -9.94 25.78 51.51
CA PRO A 117 -11.30 25.21 51.61
C PRO A 117 -12.17 25.87 52.68
N SER A 118 -11.55 26.61 53.62
CA SER A 118 -12.20 27.13 54.81
C SER A 118 -12.91 28.49 54.63
N GLN A 119 -12.50 29.33 53.65
CA GLN A 119 -13.10 30.68 53.53
C GLN A 119 -14.48 30.67 52.88
N GLU A 120 -14.72 29.90 51.85
CA GLU A 120 -16.05 29.81 51.21
C GLU A 120 -17.03 29.04 52.11
N MET A 121 -16.59 27.94 52.74
CA MET A 121 -17.40 27.21 53.70
C MET A 121 -17.58 27.99 55.01
N GLY A 122 -16.57 28.70 55.46
CA GLY A 122 -16.66 29.51 56.70
C GLY A 122 -17.63 30.68 56.53
N ALA A 123 -17.63 31.37 55.40
CA ALA A 123 -18.57 32.46 55.13
C ALA A 123 -20.05 31.99 55.05
N LEU A 124 -20.27 30.76 54.58
CA LEU A 124 -21.60 30.15 54.53
C LEU A 124 -22.07 29.64 55.89
N LEU A 125 -21.17 29.24 56.79
CA LEU A 125 -21.47 28.67 58.09
C LEU A 125 -21.58 29.72 59.22
N VAL A 126 -21.23 30.97 58.99
CA VAL A 126 -21.30 32.08 59.96
C VAL A 126 -22.72 32.66 60.15
N SER A 127 -23.72 32.18 59.40
CA SER A 127 -25.11 32.62 59.58
C SER A 127 -25.72 32.07 60.87
N THR A 128 -26.12 32.96 61.75
CA THR A 128 -26.63 32.65 63.06
C THR A 128 -28.11 32.24 63.12
N LYS A 129 -28.79 32.02 61.98
CA LYS A 129 -30.20 31.66 61.98
C LYS A 129 -30.41 30.19 61.63
N PRO A 130 -31.05 29.35 62.46
CA PRO A 130 -31.19 27.90 62.23
C PRO A 130 -31.95 27.50 60.93
N GLY A 131 -32.85 28.35 60.45
CA GLY A 131 -33.62 28.06 59.19
C GLY A 131 -32.81 28.19 57.90
N THR A 132 -31.65 28.81 57.93
CA THR A 132 -30.80 29.04 56.76
C THR A 132 -29.76 27.93 56.53
N LEU A 133 -29.54 27.04 57.52
CA LEU A 133 -28.55 25.98 57.44
C LEU A 133 -28.91 24.93 56.32
N ALA A 134 -30.18 24.56 56.26
CA ALA A 134 -30.64 23.60 55.25
C ALA A 134 -30.50 24.19 53.83
N GLU A 135 -30.83 25.47 53.65
CA GLU A 135 -30.68 26.18 52.36
C GLU A 135 -29.20 26.32 51.97
N GLN A 136 -28.31 26.55 52.93
CA GLN A 136 -26.87 26.64 52.74
C GLN A 136 -26.26 25.29 52.34
N LEU A 137 -26.71 24.18 52.96
CA LEU A 137 -26.30 22.84 52.62
C LEU A 137 -26.73 22.47 51.20
N VAL A 138 -27.95 22.82 50.80
CA VAL A 138 -28.44 22.64 49.40
C VAL A 138 -27.61 23.45 48.40
N MET A 139 -27.20 24.67 48.78
CA MET A 139 -26.37 25.49 47.92
C MET A 139 -24.96 24.94 47.77
N LEU A 140 -24.36 24.43 48.86
CA LEU A 140 -23.06 23.74 48.82
C LEU A 140 -23.10 22.46 47.96
N ASP A 141 -24.17 21.68 48.05
CA ASP A 141 -24.36 20.49 47.26
C ASP A 141 -24.45 20.84 45.75
N ARG A 142 -25.20 21.90 45.40
CA ARG A 142 -25.27 22.41 44.01
C ARG A 142 -23.92 22.86 43.48
N VAL A 143 -23.11 23.56 44.32
CA VAL A 143 -21.76 23.98 43.92
C VAL A 143 -20.85 22.77 43.71
N ALA A 144 -20.91 21.78 44.61
CA ALA A 144 -20.15 20.54 44.49
C ALA A 144 -20.55 19.76 43.25
N ASP A 145 -21.85 19.69 42.94
CA ASP A 145 -22.35 19.06 41.73
C ASP A 145 -21.90 19.76 40.43
N ASP A 146 -21.91 21.11 40.45
CA ASP A 146 -21.44 21.88 39.33
C ASP A 146 -19.93 21.67 39.07
N GLN A 147 -19.13 21.67 40.13
CA GLN A 147 -17.70 21.37 40.05
C GLN A 147 -17.45 19.94 39.53
N ARG A 148 -18.21 18.94 40.01
CA ARG A 148 -18.13 17.56 39.52
C ARG A 148 -18.46 17.51 38.01
N ARG A 149 -19.51 18.17 37.53
CA ARG A 149 -19.87 18.25 36.13
C ARG A 149 -18.78 18.91 35.29
N GLN A 150 -18.20 20.00 35.77
CA GLN A 150 -17.11 20.70 35.08
C GLN A 150 -15.87 19.80 34.93
N ILE A 151 -15.46 19.12 36.01
CA ILE A 151 -14.34 18.16 35.95
C ILE A 151 -14.65 17.00 34.98
N ALA A 152 -15.85 16.42 35.06
CA ALA A 152 -16.28 15.36 34.17
C ALA A 152 -16.23 15.79 32.68
N SER A 153 -16.64 17.03 32.38
CA SER A 153 -16.60 17.59 31.02
C SER A 153 -15.16 17.72 30.49
N VAL A 154 -14.22 18.09 31.37
CA VAL A 154 -12.79 18.19 31.04
C VAL A 154 -12.20 16.82 30.75
N LEU A 155 -12.47 15.85 31.64
CA LEU A 155 -12.02 14.47 31.40
C LEU A 155 -12.56 13.91 30.10
N ALA A 156 -13.85 14.10 29.82
CA ALA A 156 -14.46 13.65 28.57
C ALA A 156 -13.83 14.31 27.32
N ALA A 157 -13.53 15.60 27.37
CA ALA A 157 -12.85 16.31 26.27
C ALA A 157 -11.43 15.77 26.04
N ARG A 158 -10.68 15.54 27.12
CA ARG A 158 -9.34 14.95 27.09
C ARG A 158 -9.35 13.51 26.56
N ASP A 159 -10.28 12.70 27.04
CA ASP A 159 -10.39 11.31 26.59
C ASP A 159 -10.72 11.24 25.10
N LYS A 160 -11.63 12.08 24.62
CA LYS A 160 -11.96 12.20 23.19
C LYS A 160 -10.74 12.61 22.37
N TYR A 161 -9.98 13.59 22.83
CA TYR A 161 -8.72 14.00 22.18
C TYR A 161 -7.72 12.84 22.14
N ASN A 162 -7.44 12.21 23.27
CA ASN A 162 -6.48 11.12 23.37
C ASN A 162 -6.86 9.93 22.47
N ALA A 163 -8.14 9.56 22.43
CA ALA A 163 -8.63 8.48 21.57
C ALA A 163 -8.40 8.78 20.08
N GLN A 164 -8.67 10.01 19.64
CA GLN A 164 -8.42 10.41 18.25
C GLN A 164 -6.92 10.50 17.94
N LYS A 165 -6.13 11.03 18.87
CA LYS A 165 -4.66 11.08 18.75
C LYS A 165 -4.06 9.69 18.59
N GLN A 166 -4.42 8.74 19.46
CA GLN A 166 -3.95 7.35 19.33
C GLN A 166 -4.32 6.72 17.97
N LYS A 167 -5.53 7.01 17.48
CA LYS A 167 -5.98 6.52 16.16
C LYS A 167 -5.12 7.11 15.03
N LEU A 168 -4.81 8.40 15.10
CA LEU A 168 -3.94 9.09 14.14
C LEU A 168 -2.52 8.53 14.19
N ASP A 169 -1.94 8.38 15.38
CA ASP A 169 -0.57 7.87 15.57
C ASP A 169 -0.43 6.44 15.00
N ARG A 170 -1.42 5.56 15.23
CA ARG A 170 -1.45 4.20 14.63
C ARG A 170 -1.52 4.25 13.11
N LEU A 171 -2.30 5.16 12.57
CA LEU A 171 -2.45 5.31 11.12
C LEU A 171 -1.14 5.79 10.48
N ILE A 172 -0.47 6.77 11.10
CA ILE A 172 0.85 7.27 10.66
C ILE A 172 1.91 6.16 10.71
N ALA A 173 1.93 5.37 11.80
CA ALA A 173 2.84 4.23 11.90
C ALA A 173 2.60 3.19 10.79
N THR A 174 1.33 2.92 10.47
CA THR A 174 0.96 2.04 9.35
C THR A 174 1.42 2.61 8.01
N GLU A 175 1.26 3.92 7.79
CA GLU A 175 1.73 4.61 6.57
C GLU A 175 3.25 4.48 6.40
N GLN A 176 4.02 4.69 7.45
CA GLN A 176 5.47 4.54 7.44
C GLN A 176 5.91 3.10 7.09
N GLN A 177 5.24 2.09 7.67
CA GLN A 177 5.49 0.68 7.34
C GLN A 177 5.15 0.37 5.88
N GLN A 178 4.04 0.91 5.37
CA GLN A 178 3.64 0.75 3.97
C GLN A 178 4.64 1.41 3.02
N GLU A 179 5.13 2.60 3.33
CA GLU A 179 6.16 3.30 2.53
C GLU A 179 7.48 2.51 2.50
N ALA A 180 7.93 1.98 3.63
CA ALA A 180 9.12 1.15 3.70
C ALA A 180 8.96 -0.15 2.88
N LYS A 181 7.79 -0.80 2.98
CA LYS A 181 7.46 -1.98 2.16
C LYS A 181 7.49 -1.66 0.67
N LEU A 182 6.85 -0.55 0.25
CA LEU A 182 6.83 -0.11 -1.13
C LEU A 182 8.24 0.16 -1.68
N ALA A 183 9.09 0.81 -0.91
CA ALA A 183 10.48 1.07 -1.32
C ALA A 183 11.28 -0.23 -1.54
N SER A 184 11.11 -1.21 -0.64
CA SER A 184 11.74 -2.53 -0.76
C SER A 184 11.21 -3.30 -1.98
N GLN A 185 9.90 -3.38 -2.16
CA GLN A 185 9.26 -4.07 -3.29
C GLN A 185 9.64 -3.42 -4.62
N LYS A 186 9.64 -2.08 -4.68
CA LYS A 186 10.08 -1.36 -5.89
C LYS A 186 11.48 -1.77 -6.31
N LYS A 187 12.43 -1.81 -5.37
CA LYS A 187 13.81 -2.22 -5.63
C LYS A 187 13.89 -3.65 -6.18
N GLN A 188 13.11 -4.58 -5.60
CA GLN A 188 13.07 -5.97 -6.06
C GLN A 188 12.48 -6.10 -7.47
N ILE A 189 11.35 -5.43 -7.71
CA ILE A 189 10.66 -5.41 -9.02
C ILE A 189 11.58 -4.82 -10.09
N ASP A 190 12.18 -3.66 -9.84
CA ASP A 190 13.08 -2.99 -10.79
C ASP A 190 14.30 -3.86 -11.13
N ALA A 191 14.89 -4.54 -10.13
CA ALA A 191 16.02 -5.44 -10.34
C ALA A 191 15.64 -6.64 -11.20
N GLU A 192 14.49 -7.27 -10.94
CA GLU A 192 14.01 -8.42 -11.69
C GLU A 192 13.60 -8.04 -13.13
N ILE A 193 12.93 -6.91 -13.31
CA ILE A 193 12.61 -6.36 -14.63
C ILE A 193 13.90 -6.13 -15.43
N LYS A 194 14.92 -5.52 -14.81
CA LYS A 194 16.21 -5.30 -15.47
C LYS A 194 16.87 -6.62 -15.90
N ARG A 195 16.78 -7.65 -15.06
CA ARG A 195 17.28 -8.98 -15.40
C ARG A 195 16.55 -9.59 -16.58
N LEU A 196 15.21 -9.56 -16.56
CA LEU A 196 14.36 -10.12 -17.62
C LEU A 196 14.51 -9.37 -18.94
N THR A 197 14.54 -8.04 -18.92
CA THR A 197 14.72 -7.23 -20.15
C THR A 197 16.10 -7.40 -20.78
N GLY A 198 17.11 -7.71 -19.98
CA GLY A 198 18.45 -8.05 -20.51
C GLY A 198 18.51 -9.38 -21.27
N MET A 199 17.48 -10.22 -21.18
CA MET A 199 17.36 -11.47 -21.95
C MET A 199 16.60 -11.28 -23.28
N LEU A 200 15.87 -10.16 -23.43
CA LEU A 200 15.06 -9.93 -24.63
C LEU A 200 15.95 -9.61 -25.84
N PRO A 201 15.74 -10.29 -26.97
CA PRO A 201 16.28 -9.82 -28.23
C PRO A 201 15.59 -8.50 -28.64
N VAL A 202 16.32 -7.61 -29.29
CA VAL A 202 15.79 -6.34 -29.80
C VAL A 202 14.87 -6.64 -31.00
N THR A 203 13.61 -6.95 -30.72
CA THR A 203 12.59 -7.13 -31.77
C THR A 203 11.46 -6.13 -31.55
N SER A 204 11.17 -5.33 -32.57
CA SER A 204 9.99 -4.46 -32.59
C SER A 204 8.77 -5.27 -33.01
N ILE A 205 7.97 -5.71 -32.03
CA ILE A 205 6.69 -6.38 -32.29
C ILE A 205 5.66 -5.29 -32.61
N ARG A 206 5.07 -5.35 -33.80
CA ARG A 206 3.91 -4.52 -34.13
C ARG A 206 2.65 -5.34 -33.85
N PRO A 207 1.89 -5.05 -32.80
CA PRO A 207 0.70 -5.83 -32.48
C PRO A 207 -0.42 -5.60 -33.49
N ALA A 208 -1.26 -6.63 -33.68
CA ALA A 208 -2.49 -6.50 -34.45
C ALA A 208 -3.46 -5.53 -33.77
N GLY A 209 -4.16 -4.72 -34.55
CA GLY A 209 -5.18 -3.81 -34.03
C GLY A 209 -6.39 -4.56 -33.44
N CYS A 210 -7.22 -3.85 -32.70
CA CYS A 210 -8.45 -4.42 -32.14
C CYS A 210 -9.44 -4.84 -33.26
N PRO A 211 -10.14 -5.97 -33.07
CA PRO A 211 -11.21 -6.38 -33.98
C PRO A 211 -12.41 -5.43 -33.89
N LYS A 212 -13.27 -5.48 -34.91
CA LYS A 212 -14.59 -4.85 -34.80
C LYS A 212 -15.38 -5.51 -33.69
N ILE A 213 -16.04 -4.69 -32.90
CA ILE A 213 -16.86 -5.18 -31.79
C ILE A 213 -18.27 -5.40 -32.28
N ASP A 214 -18.68 -6.66 -32.27
CA ASP A 214 -20.04 -7.08 -32.58
C ASP A 214 -20.88 -7.22 -31.32
N GLY A 215 -22.19 -6.91 -31.43
CA GLY A 215 -23.15 -7.07 -30.34
C GLY A 215 -23.52 -5.79 -29.57
N VAL A 216 -24.46 -5.97 -28.65
CA VAL A 216 -24.98 -4.87 -27.82
C VAL A 216 -24.04 -4.66 -26.63
N VAL A 217 -23.37 -3.51 -26.61
CA VAL A 217 -22.51 -3.07 -25.50
C VAL A 217 -23.02 -1.75 -24.95
N SER A 218 -22.86 -1.52 -23.64
CA SER A 218 -23.19 -0.24 -23.02
C SER A 218 -22.33 0.90 -23.60
N SER A 219 -22.80 2.14 -23.48
CA SER A 219 -22.00 3.30 -23.90
C SER A 219 -20.67 3.39 -23.16
N ALA A 220 -20.65 3.05 -21.87
CA ALA A 220 -19.45 3.01 -21.05
C ALA A 220 -18.48 1.95 -21.55
N ALA A 221 -18.94 0.72 -21.78
CA ALA A 221 -18.11 -0.36 -22.34
C ALA A 221 -17.54 0.00 -23.72
N ARG A 222 -18.35 0.60 -24.59
CA ARG A 222 -17.90 1.07 -25.93
C ARG A 222 -16.81 2.11 -25.82
N THR A 223 -16.95 3.08 -24.90
CA THR A 223 -15.93 4.11 -24.65
C THR A 223 -14.66 3.49 -24.09
N ALA A 224 -14.77 2.58 -23.11
CA ALA A 224 -13.63 1.90 -22.53
C ALA A 224 -12.87 1.06 -23.55
N ILE A 225 -13.57 0.27 -24.38
CA ILE A 225 -12.96 -0.52 -25.47
C ILE A 225 -12.23 0.40 -26.45
N LYS A 226 -12.91 1.45 -26.96
CA LYS A 226 -12.30 2.40 -27.88
C LYS A 226 -11.03 3.02 -27.31
N THR A 227 -11.05 3.39 -26.02
CA THR A 227 -9.92 3.99 -25.33
C THR A 227 -8.77 2.99 -25.17
N ALA A 228 -9.03 1.75 -24.72
CA ALA A 228 -8.01 0.72 -24.57
C ALA A 228 -7.39 0.32 -25.92
N CYS A 229 -8.24 0.17 -26.96
CA CYS A 229 -7.78 -0.18 -28.31
C CYS A 229 -6.91 0.91 -28.96
N ALA A 230 -7.14 2.18 -28.62
CA ALA A 230 -6.29 3.28 -29.05
C ALA A 230 -4.87 3.23 -28.44
N GLN A 231 -4.66 2.45 -27.40
CA GLN A 231 -3.35 2.29 -26.75
C GLN A 231 -2.57 1.07 -27.25
N VAL A 232 -3.13 0.31 -28.21
CA VAL A 232 -2.42 -0.85 -28.81
C VAL A 232 -1.13 -0.40 -29.45
N GLY A 233 -0.02 -0.98 -29.01
CA GLY A 233 1.35 -0.59 -29.38
C GLY A 233 2.09 0.22 -28.32
N ASP A 234 1.40 0.77 -27.32
CA ASP A 234 2.05 1.48 -26.21
C ASP A 234 2.82 0.51 -25.32
N PRO A 235 3.98 0.92 -24.79
CA PRO A 235 4.82 0.05 -23.99
C PRO A 235 4.18 -0.34 -22.66
N TYR A 236 4.39 -1.59 -22.23
CA TYR A 236 4.16 -1.96 -20.84
C TYR A 236 5.19 -1.31 -19.93
N VAL A 237 4.72 -0.63 -18.89
CA VAL A 237 5.54 -0.13 -17.77
C VAL A 237 4.79 -0.43 -16.48
N TRP A 238 5.39 -1.20 -15.60
CA TRP A 238 4.75 -1.56 -14.33
C TRP A 238 4.44 -0.32 -13.48
N GLY A 239 3.28 -0.30 -12.83
CA GLY A 239 2.80 0.84 -12.06
C GLY A 239 2.31 2.04 -12.89
N ALA A 240 2.30 1.94 -14.23
CA ALA A 240 1.85 3.00 -15.13
C ALA A 240 0.34 2.94 -15.40
N THR A 241 -0.29 4.12 -15.50
CA THR A 241 -1.74 4.30 -15.71
C THR A 241 -2.05 5.19 -16.93
N GLY A 242 -1.10 5.30 -17.86
CA GLY A 242 -1.25 6.12 -19.06
C GLY A 242 -0.81 7.58 -18.93
N PRO A 243 -0.89 8.37 -20.01
CA PRO A 243 -1.42 7.99 -21.32
C PRO A 243 -0.44 7.24 -22.27
N ASN A 244 0.87 7.23 -22.00
CA ASN A 244 1.88 6.76 -22.96
C ASN A 244 2.48 5.39 -22.59
N SER A 245 2.04 4.80 -21.50
CA SER A 245 2.47 3.47 -21.04
C SER A 245 1.49 2.94 -19.99
N PHE A 246 1.41 1.62 -19.86
CA PHE A 246 0.41 0.97 -19.02
C PHE A 246 0.98 -0.29 -18.37
N ASP A 247 0.52 -0.61 -17.14
CA ASP A 247 0.43 -1.99 -16.69
C ASP A 247 -0.99 -2.54 -16.92
N CYS A 248 -1.24 -3.80 -16.56
CA CYS A 248 -2.52 -4.47 -16.84
C CYS A 248 -3.73 -3.76 -16.22
N SER A 249 -3.67 -3.48 -14.91
CA SER A 249 -4.75 -2.82 -14.18
C SER A 249 -4.81 -1.30 -14.44
N GLY A 250 -3.69 -0.69 -14.83
CA GLY A 250 -3.61 0.70 -15.25
C GLY A 250 -4.30 0.95 -16.60
N LEU A 251 -4.17 0.03 -17.54
CA LEU A 251 -4.87 0.12 -18.82
C LEU A 251 -6.39 0.07 -18.64
N THR A 252 -6.89 -0.88 -17.86
CA THR A 252 -8.33 -1.00 -17.58
C THR A 252 -8.86 0.19 -16.80
N GLN A 253 -8.10 0.69 -15.82
CA GLN A 253 -8.43 1.92 -15.08
C GLN A 253 -8.52 3.12 -16.03
N TYR A 254 -7.53 3.30 -16.91
CA TYR A 254 -7.50 4.40 -17.87
C TYR A 254 -8.69 4.34 -18.83
N ALA A 255 -8.98 3.16 -19.35
CA ALA A 255 -10.07 2.93 -20.28
C ALA A 255 -11.44 3.28 -19.66
N TYR A 256 -11.71 2.78 -18.46
CA TYR A 256 -12.98 3.05 -17.77
C TYR A 256 -13.09 4.47 -17.24
N LYS A 257 -11.96 5.10 -16.87
CA LYS A 257 -11.94 6.52 -16.50
C LYS A 257 -12.44 7.41 -17.65
N ALA A 258 -12.10 7.10 -18.90
CA ALA A 258 -12.62 7.79 -20.07
C ALA A 258 -14.14 7.62 -20.24
N ALA A 259 -14.71 6.54 -19.70
CA ALA A 259 -16.15 6.31 -19.65
C ALA A 259 -16.83 6.90 -18.39
N GLY A 260 -16.10 7.67 -17.57
CA GLY A 260 -16.61 8.26 -16.34
C GLY A 260 -16.64 7.33 -15.14
N ILE A 261 -16.07 6.12 -15.24
CA ILE A 261 -16.04 5.10 -14.18
C ILE A 261 -14.64 5.02 -13.59
N SER A 262 -14.52 5.24 -12.28
CA SER A 262 -13.24 5.17 -11.57
C SER A 262 -12.98 3.76 -11.07
N LEU A 263 -11.92 3.12 -11.55
CA LEU A 263 -11.42 1.85 -11.04
C LEU A 263 -10.17 2.08 -10.19
N THR A 264 -9.95 1.21 -9.22
CA THR A 264 -8.70 1.20 -8.44
C THR A 264 -7.55 0.63 -9.30
N HIS A 265 -6.36 1.20 -9.21
CA HIS A 265 -5.16 0.67 -9.86
C HIS A 265 -4.62 -0.54 -9.09
N PHE A 266 -5.36 -1.64 -9.12
CA PHE A 266 -5.04 -2.92 -8.50
C PHE A 266 -6.09 -3.97 -8.96
N THR A 267 -5.64 -5.08 -9.54
CA THR A 267 -6.51 -6.13 -10.09
C THR A 267 -7.49 -6.70 -9.08
N GLY A 268 -7.02 -7.01 -7.86
CA GLY A 268 -7.87 -7.54 -6.80
C GLY A 268 -8.95 -6.57 -6.32
N ALA A 269 -8.77 -5.24 -6.46
CA ALA A 269 -9.84 -4.27 -6.22
C ALA A 269 -10.81 -4.26 -7.40
N GLN A 270 -10.32 -4.19 -8.64
CA GLN A 270 -11.14 -4.19 -9.85
C GLN A 270 -12.02 -5.45 -9.93
N TRP A 271 -11.49 -6.60 -9.46
CA TRP A 271 -12.28 -7.82 -9.31
C TRP A 271 -13.55 -7.59 -8.48
N ASN A 272 -13.55 -6.69 -7.51
CA ASN A 272 -14.67 -6.40 -6.60
C ASN A 272 -15.43 -5.10 -6.94
N GLU A 273 -15.04 -4.39 -8.01
CA GLU A 273 -15.65 -3.12 -8.41
C GLU A 273 -16.75 -3.27 -9.47
N GLY A 274 -17.26 -4.49 -9.65
CA GLY A 274 -18.35 -4.79 -10.57
C GLY A 274 -19.06 -6.09 -10.24
N ARG A 275 -20.03 -6.45 -11.10
CA ARG A 275 -20.80 -7.70 -10.99
C ARG A 275 -20.02 -8.84 -11.66
N LYS A 276 -19.84 -9.95 -10.96
CA LYS A 276 -19.30 -11.18 -11.54
C LYS A 276 -20.26 -11.71 -12.61
N VAL A 277 -19.71 -12.15 -13.73
CA VAL A 277 -20.48 -12.76 -14.81
C VAL A 277 -19.86 -14.10 -15.21
N SER A 278 -20.68 -15.03 -15.61
CA SER A 278 -20.21 -16.31 -16.15
C SER A 278 -19.56 -16.12 -17.53
N ARG A 279 -18.78 -17.11 -17.95
CA ARG A 279 -18.14 -17.08 -19.28
C ARG A 279 -19.18 -16.99 -20.43
N SER A 280 -20.32 -17.61 -20.27
CA SER A 280 -21.42 -17.58 -21.25
C SER A 280 -22.15 -16.24 -21.31
N GLU A 281 -22.09 -15.45 -20.22
CA GLU A 281 -22.71 -14.13 -20.12
C GLU A 281 -21.71 -13.01 -20.45
N ALA A 282 -20.41 -13.35 -20.62
CA ALA A 282 -19.36 -12.38 -20.87
C ALA A 282 -19.60 -11.62 -22.17
N ARG A 283 -19.48 -10.29 -22.10
CA ARG A 283 -19.72 -9.37 -23.24
C ARG A 283 -18.52 -8.47 -23.44
N PRO A 284 -18.32 -7.95 -24.64
CA PRO A 284 -17.30 -6.93 -24.87
C PRO A 284 -17.44 -5.77 -23.87
N GLY A 285 -16.32 -5.40 -23.26
CA GLY A 285 -16.26 -4.42 -22.16
C GLY A 285 -16.15 -5.05 -20.78
N ASP A 286 -16.50 -6.31 -20.58
CA ASP A 286 -16.25 -6.95 -19.28
C ASP A 286 -14.74 -7.02 -19.01
N LEU A 287 -14.32 -6.86 -17.76
CA LEU A 287 -12.97 -7.15 -17.35
C LEU A 287 -12.77 -8.66 -17.27
N VAL A 288 -11.68 -9.17 -17.82
CA VAL A 288 -11.31 -10.58 -17.75
C VAL A 288 -10.07 -10.75 -16.87
N PHE A 289 -10.14 -11.65 -15.90
CA PHE A 289 -9.11 -11.84 -14.87
C PHE A 289 -8.47 -13.22 -14.97
N PHE A 290 -7.19 -13.29 -14.58
CA PHE A 290 -6.37 -14.49 -14.68
C PHE A 290 -5.64 -14.78 -13.37
N GLY A 291 -5.34 -16.08 -13.19
CA GLY A 291 -4.71 -16.60 -11.97
C GLY A 291 -5.67 -16.70 -10.78
N SER A 292 -5.44 -17.67 -9.92
CA SER A 292 -6.20 -17.82 -8.66
C SER A 292 -5.94 -16.67 -7.67
N ASP A 293 -4.82 -15.99 -7.84
CA ASP A 293 -4.36 -14.82 -7.07
C ASP A 293 -4.73 -13.49 -7.74
N LEU A 294 -5.41 -13.52 -8.91
CA LEU A 294 -5.84 -12.35 -9.67
C LEU A 294 -4.68 -11.42 -10.08
N HIS A 295 -3.55 -12.01 -10.48
CA HIS A 295 -2.35 -11.23 -10.84
C HIS A 295 -2.46 -10.48 -12.17
N HIS A 296 -3.40 -10.84 -13.07
CA HIS A 296 -3.55 -10.20 -14.37
C HIS A 296 -4.99 -9.86 -14.72
N VAL A 297 -5.17 -8.79 -15.52
CA VAL A 297 -6.48 -8.33 -16.00
C VAL A 297 -6.36 -7.79 -17.43
N GLY A 298 -7.39 -8.03 -18.22
CA GLY A 298 -7.58 -7.42 -19.54
C GLY A 298 -9.01 -6.93 -19.74
N LEU A 299 -9.25 -6.22 -20.84
CA LEU A 299 -10.57 -5.78 -21.27
C LEU A 299 -11.05 -6.73 -22.37
N TYR A 300 -12.12 -7.47 -22.11
CA TYR A 300 -12.68 -8.45 -23.02
C TYR A 300 -13.29 -7.77 -24.25
N LEU A 301 -12.98 -8.27 -25.44
CA LEU A 301 -13.46 -7.73 -26.71
C LEU A 301 -14.52 -8.63 -27.38
N GLY A 302 -14.88 -9.74 -26.75
CA GLY A 302 -15.73 -10.77 -27.36
C GLY A 302 -14.91 -11.84 -28.08
N ASN A 303 -15.58 -12.90 -28.54
CA ASN A 303 -14.98 -13.98 -29.36
C ASN A 303 -13.68 -14.57 -28.79
N GLY A 304 -13.55 -14.62 -27.45
CA GLY A 304 -12.39 -15.23 -26.79
C GLY A 304 -11.11 -14.38 -26.85
N VAL A 305 -11.19 -13.08 -27.16
CA VAL A 305 -10.03 -12.18 -27.20
C VAL A 305 -10.19 -11.00 -26.25
N MET A 306 -9.07 -10.44 -25.82
CA MET A 306 -8.98 -9.28 -24.92
C MET A 306 -7.93 -8.31 -25.43
N VAL A 307 -8.03 -7.03 -25.04
CA VAL A 307 -6.93 -6.09 -25.09
C VAL A 307 -6.34 -5.96 -23.69
N HIS A 308 -5.02 -6.03 -23.57
CA HIS A 308 -4.31 -5.98 -22.31
C HIS A 308 -2.88 -5.44 -22.47
N ALA A 309 -2.27 -5.03 -21.36
CA ALA A 309 -0.85 -4.75 -21.25
C ALA A 309 -0.19 -5.97 -20.60
N PRO A 310 0.51 -6.85 -21.37
CA PRO A 310 0.92 -8.15 -20.87
C PRO A 310 2.12 -8.11 -19.92
N ARG A 311 3.23 -7.51 -20.32
CA ARG A 311 4.48 -7.42 -19.53
C ARG A 311 5.52 -6.50 -20.15
N THR A 312 6.55 -6.17 -19.39
CA THR A 312 7.71 -5.44 -19.93
C THR A 312 8.31 -6.20 -21.12
N GLY A 313 8.59 -5.46 -22.19
CA GLY A 313 9.09 -6.00 -23.45
C GLY A 313 8.00 -6.40 -24.43
N LYS A 314 6.72 -6.43 -24.01
CA LYS A 314 5.56 -6.56 -24.89
C LYS A 314 4.68 -5.31 -24.77
N PRO A 315 4.24 -4.72 -25.88
CA PRO A 315 3.33 -3.58 -25.85
C PRO A 315 1.91 -4.01 -25.49
N VAL A 316 1.04 -3.02 -25.25
CA VAL A 316 -0.41 -3.24 -25.23
C VAL A 316 -0.82 -3.94 -26.52
N GLN A 317 -1.54 -5.03 -26.41
CA GLN A 317 -1.89 -5.89 -27.54
C GLN A 317 -3.22 -6.59 -27.38
N VAL A 318 -3.72 -7.16 -28.46
CA VAL A 318 -4.85 -8.09 -28.47
C VAL A 318 -4.33 -9.51 -28.35
N SER A 319 -4.89 -10.29 -27.43
CA SER A 319 -4.51 -11.68 -27.19
C SER A 319 -5.73 -12.55 -26.91
N SER A 320 -5.59 -13.86 -27.09
CA SER A 320 -6.60 -14.82 -26.66
C SER A 320 -6.72 -14.84 -25.14
N ILE A 321 -7.93 -15.02 -24.60
CA ILE A 321 -8.16 -15.25 -23.15
C ILE A 321 -7.73 -16.65 -22.69
N SER A 322 -7.24 -17.50 -23.58
CA SER A 322 -6.73 -18.84 -23.24
C SER A 322 -5.22 -18.88 -23.02
N THR A 323 -4.56 -17.74 -23.03
CA THR A 323 -3.10 -17.66 -22.82
C THR A 323 -2.68 -17.93 -21.36
N GLN A 324 -3.59 -17.75 -20.41
CA GLN A 324 -3.35 -17.94 -18.98
C GLN A 324 -4.59 -18.59 -18.32
N PRO A 325 -4.46 -19.19 -17.12
CA PRO A 325 -5.59 -19.73 -16.37
C PRO A 325 -6.64 -18.65 -16.06
N LEU A 326 -7.82 -18.81 -16.61
CA LEU A 326 -8.94 -17.87 -16.44
C LEU A 326 -9.51 -17.93 -15.02
N ALA A 327 -9.55 -16.79 -14.34
CA ALA A 327 -10.22 -16.63 -13.03
C ALA A 327 -11.72 -16.29 -13.20
N GLY A 328 -12.06 -15.43 -14.16
CA GLY A 328 -13.46 -15.06 -14.44
C GLY A 328 -13.62 -13.67 -15.06
N PHE A 329 -14.86 -13.21 -15.06
CA PHE A 329 -15.22 -11.92 -15.66
C PHE A 329 -15.95 -11.03 -14.67
N VAL A 330 -15.78 -9.72 -14.83
CA VAL A 330 -16.46 -8.69 -14.04
C VAL A 330 -17.04 -7.64 -14.97
N ARG A 331 -18.34 -7.40 -14.85
CA ARG A 331 -19.01 -6.31 -15.56
C ARG A 331 -18.98 -5.06 -14.73
N VAL A 332 -18.45 -3.99 -15.33
CA VAL A 332 -18.34 -2.66 -14.73
C VAL A 332 -19.32 -1.73 -15.43
N GLY A 333 -20.20 -1.08 -14.69
CA GLY A 333 -21.18 -0.11 -15.21
C GLY A 333 -22.46 -0.69 -15.79
#